data_9c51427a5d337e1f7b53f789a4aedd6c
#
_entry.id   9c51427a5d337e1f7b53f789a4aedd6c
#
_cell.length_a   1.000
_cell.length_b   1.000
_cell.length_c   1.000
_cell.angle_alpha   90.00
_cell.angle_beta   90.00
_cell.angle_gamma   90.00
#
_symmetry.space_group_name_H-M   'P 1'
#
loop_
_entity.id
_entity.type
_entity.pdbx_description
1 polymer ?
#
loop_
_entity_poly.entity_id
_entity_poly.type
_entity_poly.pdbx_seq_one_letter_code
_entity_poly.pdbx_strand_id
1 'polypeptide(L)'
;MKYLFIDEFQDSDLAQIHVACQMVQLLDARLFVVGDVKQSIYRFRGATDQAFELLQKKMKENGIPPAKKFTLKNNYRTSAEVMEIMDECFAVWDEMGLLQYESSVIPFNHAKGRMRLIRGEDKERLNRQIVWAVSEELESLMERVAREKIQPTEKTRVVVLTRSNTDLLRVADLLKKNRIPVSVRTDGSFYTSAAVRDFYTMITSFLFCEEPKAIFNYLLTPYAGETGAMDLNEMEWMYGDRQRLTSCLLPFLEETQWGKYHREFRLRPVLAVLGEMLDESSVVDYYVAQEKSKRRSEGKKEQQCNAAAFAAGRQYQANLDKLMEILQSNLSGDGADLYDIYQFLKLNIASNRTETEAVWDDGEDYTSVLCMTVHRSKGLEFDSVILPYTNRIFPGGEQTELLIDPEDRKVGWNYTGKGKKKNRYRTSSSMQNSYYAEMKEKETLCAAKEETRILYVAMTRAIRNLTCIVPESKNERTWAYLLEETGVDYE
;
A
#
# COMPACT_ATOMS: atom_id res chain seq x y z
N MET A 1 18.27 20.77 29.46
CA MET A 1 17.29 19.69 29.53
C MET A 1 17.02 19.25 28.10
N LYS A 2 17.19 17.95 27.79
CA LYS A 2 16.96 17.39 26.45
C LYS A 2 15.71 16.51 26.49
N TYR A 3 15.00 16.44 25.38
CA TYR A 3 13.81 15.59 25.23
C TYR A 3 13.97 14.72 23.99
N LEU A 4 13.54 13.47 24.09
CA LEU A 4 13.39 12.54 22.98
C LEU A 4 11.89 12.23 22.85
N PHE A 5 11.29 12.64 21.72
CA PHE A 5 9.89 12.36 21.40
C PHE A 5 9.84 11.26 20.36
N ILE A 6 8.99 10.25 20.59
CA ILE A 6 8.74 9.17 19.64
C ILE A 6 7.22 9.04 19.49
N ASP A 7 6.73 9.29 18.30
CA ASP A 7 5.33 9.11 17.93
C ASP A 7 5.10 7.73 17.31
N GLU A 8 3.85 7.28 17.25
CA GLU A 8 3.44 5.95 16.74
C GLU A 8 4.26 4.80 17.38
N PHE A 9 4.53 4.91 18.68
CA PHE A 9 5.45 4.02 19.38
C PHE A 9 5.05 2.54 19.32
N GLN A 10 3.76 2.24 19.12
CA GLN A 10 3.23 0.87 18.96
C GLN A 10 3.79 0.15 17.72
N ASP A 11 4.40 0.87 16.79
CA ASP A 11 5.00 0.30 15.56
C ASP A 11 6.50 0.02 15.72
N SER A 12 7.05 0.27 16.92
CA SER A 12 8.48 0.06 17.21
C SER A 12 8.83 -1.41 17.36
N ASP A 13 9.97 -1.79 16.82
CA ASP A 13 10.58 -3.09 17.04
C ASP A 13 11.54 -3.08 18.25
N LEU A 14 12.01 -4.26 18.65
CA LEU A 14 12.94 -4.42 19.78
C LEU A 14 14.25 -3.63 19.64
N ALA A 15 14.78 -3.52 18.41
CA ALA A 15 16.02 -2.79 18.16
C ALA A 15 15.81 -1.29 18.32
N GLN A 16 14.71 -0.75 17.82
CA GLN A 16 14.32 0.66 17.98
C GLN A 16 14.10 1.01 19.46
N ILE A 17 13.42 0.15 20.23
CA ILE A 17 13.22 0.33 21.67
C ILE A 17 14.58 0.36 22.41
N HIS A 18 15.50 -0.54 22.04
CA HIS A 18 16.83 -0.57 22.63
C HIS A 18 17.63 0.71 22.31
N VAL A 19 17.61 1.15 21.06
CA VAL A 19 18.25 2.41 20.62
C VAL A 19 17.67 3.61 21.38
N ALA A 20 16.35 3.69 21.54
CA ALA A 20 15.71 4.77 22.30
C ALA A 20 16.21 4.82 23.76
N CYS A 21 16.31 3.66 24.45
CA CYS A 21 16.86 3.61 25.80
C CYS A 21 18.33 4.04 25.86
N GLN A 22 19.17 3.64 24.90
CA GLN A 22 20.57 4.05 24.81
C GLN A 22 20.70 5.56 24.58
N MET A 23 19.88 6.13 23.69
CA MET A 23 19.87 7.57 23.44
C MET A 23 19.48 8.38 24.69
N VAL A 24 18.48 7.90 25.45
CA VAL A 24 18.07 8.53 26.72
C VAL A 24 19.25 8.59 27.70
N GLN A 25 20.00 7.51 27.86
CA GLN A 25 21.15 7.45 28.75
C GLN A 25 22.31 8.37 28.26
N LEU A 26 22.70 8.21 27.00
CA LEU A 26 23.84 8.93 26.43
C LEU A 26 23.63 10.45 26.37
N LEU A 27 22.39 10.89 26.15
CA LEU A 27 22.06 12.31 25.99
C LEU A 27 21.55 12.94 27.28
N ASP A 28 21.37 12.19 28.36
CA ASP A 28 20.66 12.61 29.57
C ASP A 28 19.31 13.27 29.23
N ALA A 29 18.54 12.59 28.38
CA ALA A 29 17.30 13.11 27.82
C ALA A 29 16.09 12.55 28.57
N ARG A 30 14.99 13.31 28.59
CA ARG A 30 13.68 12.79 29.01
C ARG A 30 12.97 12.16 27.82
N LEU A 31 12.49 10.93 28.01
CA LEU A 31 11.73 10.20 26.98
C LEU A 31 10.25 10.54 27.07
N PHE A 32 9.67 10.84 25.93
CA PHE A 32 8.24 11.01 25.74
C PHE A 32 7.78 10.17 24.55
N VAL A 33 6.94 9.18 24.79
CA VAL A 33 6.41 8.30 23.73
C VAL A 33 4.91 8.42 23.64
N VAL A 34 4.39 8.43 22.42
CA VAL A 34 2.97 8.49 22.13
C VAL A 34 2.62 7.33 21.21
N GLY A 35 1.47 6.70 21.44
CA GLY A 35 0.99 5.61 20.58
C GLY A 35 -0.28 4.97 21.11
N ASP A 36 -0.88 4.14 20.28
CA ASP A 36 -2.08 3.37 20.57
C ASP A 36 -1.87 1.90 20.20
N VAL A 37 -1.78 1.02 21.20
CA VAL A 37 -1.56 -0.44 21.02
C VAL A 37 -2.60 -1.04 20.07
N LYS A 38 -3.83 -0.55 20.08
CA LYS A 38 -4.92 -1.00 19.20
C LYS A 38 -4.65 -0.70 17.72
N GLN A 39 -3.70 0.21 17.42
CA GLN A 39 -3.27 0.55 16.07
C GLN A 39 -1.95 -0.12 15.65
N SER A 40 -1.45 -1.08 16.43
CA SER A 40 -0.27 -1.89 16.06
C SER A 40 -0.64 -2.93 15.00
N ILE A 41 -0.36 -2.61 13.73
CA ILE A 41 -0.70 -3.42 12.56
C ILE A 41 0.50 -3.76 11.66
N TYR A 42 1.73 -3.55 12.15
CA TYR A 42 2.97 -3.80 11.43
C TYR A 42 3.81 -4.95 12.01
N ARG A 43 3.14 -5.99 12.55
CA ARG A 43 3.81 -7.18 13.10
C ARG A 43 4.74 -7.84 12.08
N PHE A 44 4.35 -7.86 10.80
CA PHE A 44 5.15 -8.38 9.70
C PHE A 44 6.47 -7.61 9.47
N ARG A 45 6.64 -6.43 10.06
CA ARG A 45 7.89 -5.63 10.09
C ARG A 45 8.65 -5.77 11.41
N GLY A 46 8.21 -6.65 12.32
CA GLY A 46 8.82 -6.85 13.62
C GLY A 46 8.26 -5.97 14.74
N ALA A 47 7.23 -5.16 14.46
CA ALA A 47 6.53 -4.43 15.51
C ALA A 47 5.86 -5.40 16.48
N THR A 48 5.83 -5.01 17.77
CA THR A 48 5.22 -5.81 18.82
C THR A 48 4.10 -5.05 19.49
N ASP A 49 2.98 -5.74 19.75
CA ASP A 49 1.88 -5.18 20.53
C ASP A 49 2.23 -4.95 22.03
N GLN A 50 3.37 -5.48 22.46
CA GLN A 50 3.93 -5.30 23.80
C GLN A 50 4.99 -4.18 23.86
N ALA A 51 5.09 -3.30 22.84
CA ALA A 51 6.13 -2.28 22.75
C ALA A 51 6.27 -1.42 24.02
N PHE A 52 5.15 -1.01 24.63
CA PHE A 52 5.16 -0.22 25.87
C PHE A 52 5.64 -1.01 27.09
N GLU A 53 5.28 -2.27 27.19
CA GLU A 53 5.73 -3.17 28.29
C GLU A 53 7.22 -3.45 28.16
N LEU A 54 7.66 -3.75 26.94
CA LEU A 54 9.08 -3.95 26.64
C LEU A 54 9.91 -2.70 26.90
N LEU A 55 9.38 -1.51 26.56
CA LEU A 55 10.03 -0.25 26.91
C LEU A 55 10.24 -0.14 28.42
N GLN A 56 9.19 -0.36 29.24
CA GLN A 56 9.31 -0.27 30.69
C GLN A 56 10.31 -1.28 31.24
N LYS A 57 10.30 -2.52 30.73
CA LYS A 57 11.27 -3.55 31.06
C LYS A 57 12.70 -3.10 30.74
N LYS A 58 12.91 -2.60 29.53
CA LYS A 58 14.22 -2.10 29.07
C LYS A 58 14.70 -0.87 29.84
N MET A 59 13.82 0.05 30.17
CA MET A 59 14.14 1.20 31.01
C MET A 59 14.63 0.72 32.37
N LYS A 60 13.94 -0.24 33.01
CA LYS A 60 14.35 -0.82 34.29
C LYS A 60 15.72 -1.52 34.22
N GLU A 61 15.95 -2.32 33.17
CA GLU A 61 17.23 -3.00 32.92
C GLU A 61 18.40 -2.00 32.78
N ASN A 62 18.14 -0.83 32.21
CA ASN A 62 19.13 0.23 32.00
C ASN A 62 19.17 1.29 33.14
N GLY A 63 18.48 1.07 34.26
CA GLY A 63 18.46 2.01 35.40
C GLY A 63 17.76 3.35 35.10
N ILE A 64 16.93 3.43 34.04
CA ILE A 64 16.14 4.59 33.70
C ILE A 64 14.86 4.59 34.57
N PRO A 65 14.48 5.75 35.19
CA PRO A 65 13.24 5.82 35.95
C PRO A 65 12.00 5.40 35.16
N PRO A 66 11.02 4.74 35.80
CA PRO A 66 9.80 4.27 35.12
C PRO A 66 9.02 5.46 34.53
N ALA A 67 8.48 5.27 33.33
CA ALA A 67 7.65 6.27 32.67
C ALA A 67 6.27 6.39 33.35
N LYS A 68 5.74 7.62 33.40
CA LYS A 68 4.35 7.86 33.81
C LYS A 68 3.45 7.62 32.61
N LYS A 69 2.36 6.85 32.82
CA LYS A 69 1.33 6.60 31.81
C LYS A 69 0.24 7.67 31.90
N PHE A 70 -0.11 8.23 30.77
CA PHE A 70 -1.27 9.11 30.59
C PHE A 70 -2.14 8.53 29.48
N THR A 71 -3.45 8.51 29.68
CA THR A 71 -4.42 8.04 28.67
C THR A 71 -5.25 9.21 28.18
N LEU A 72 -5.25 9.41 26.85
CA LEU A 72 -6.12 10.38 26.18
C LEU A 72 -7.49 9.74 25.97
N LYS A 73 -8.55 10.37 26.49
CA LYS A 73 -9.93 9.84 26.44
C LYS A 73 -10.82 10.52 25.42
N ASN A 74 -10.47 11.73 24.98
CA ASN A 74 -11.32 12.52 24.10
C ASN A 74 -11.11 12.12 22.64
N ASN A 75 -12.20 11.78 21.95
CA ASN A 75 -12.20 11.54 20.51
C ASN A 75 -12.81 12.74 19.78
N TYR A 76 -11.99 13.41 18.98
CA TYR A 76 -12.40 14.59 18.20
C TYR A 76 -12.70 14.26 16.73
N ARG A 77 -12.48 13.02 16.31
CA ARG A 77 -12.62 12.57 14.91
C ARG A 77 -14.04 12.07 14.62
N THR A 78 -14.39 10.97 15.23
CA THR A 78 -15.60 10.20 14.91
C THR A 78 -16.82 10.82 15.56
N SER A 79 -17.94 10.89 14.83
CA SER A 79 -19.21 11.37 15.38
C SER A 79 -19.68 10.53 16.57
N ALA A 80 -20.40 11.16 17.51
CA ALA A 80 -20.83 10.51 18.74
C ALA A 80 -21.66 9.24 18.46
N GLU A 81 -22.62 9.33 17.54
CA GLU A 81 -23.51 8.21 17.18
C GLU A 81 -22.76 6.99 16.64
N VAL A 82 -21.73 7.21 15.81
CA VAL A 82 -20.88 6.14 15.26
C VAL A 82 -19.94 5.60 16.33
N MET A 83 -19.41 6.48 17.18
CA MET A 83 -18.47 6.09 18.23
C MET A 83 -19.12 5.19 19.29
N GLU A 84 -20.39 5.45 19.64
CA GLU A 84 -21.14 4.62 20.59
C GLU A 84 -21.26 3.18 20.10
N ILE A 85 -21.65 2.97 18.84
CA ILE A 85 -21.74 1.63 18.25
C ILE A 85 -20.35 0.96 18.15
N MET A 86 -19.32 1.73 17.76
CA MET A 86 -17.95 1.21 17.72
C MET A 86 -17.45 0.80 19.11
N ASP A 87 -17.77 1.58 20.16
CA ASP A 87 -17.38 1.30 21.54
C ASP A 87 -17.94 -0.05 21.99
N GLU A 88 -19.20 -0.34 21.68
CA GLU A 88 -19.84 -1.65 21.91
C GLU A 88 -19.11 -2.77 21.17
N CYS A 89 -18.79 -2.58 19.88
CA CYS A 89 -18.04 -3.57 19.11
C CYS A 89 -16.67 -3.86 19.73
N PHE A 90 -15.95 -2.82 20.12
CA PHE A 90 -14.60 -2.96 20.66
C PHE A 90 -14.60 -3.59 22.05
N ALA A 91 -15.63 -3.35 22.87
CA ALA A 91 -15.81 -4.00 24.15
C ALA A 91 -16.02 -5.52 24.00
N VAL A 92 -16.85 -5.95 23.05
CA VAL A 92 -17.02 -7.39 22.73
C VAL A 92 -15.69 -8.02 22.30
N TRP A 93 -14.90 -7.37 21.47
CA TRP A 93 -13.60 -7.92 21.04
C TRP A 93 -12.58 -7.95 22.17
N ASP A 94 -12.69 -7.08 23.18
CA ASP A 94 -11.88 -7.17 24.41
C ASP A 94 -12.30 -8.38 25.26
N GLU A 95 -13.61 -8.61 25.44
CA GLU A 95 -14.16 -9.79 26.14
C GLU A 95 -13.73 -11.11 25.45
N MET A 96 -13.64 -11.10 24.11
CA MET A 96 -13.09 -12.24 23.35
C MET A 96 -11.56 -12.40 23.49
N GLY A 97 -10.88 -11.47 24.16
CA GLY A 97 -9.43 -11.45 24.34
C GLY A 97 -8.63 -11.15 23.05
N LEU A 98 -9.29 -10.55 22.04
CA LEU A 98 -8.70 -10.24 20.73
C LEU A 98 -8.22 -8.79 20.60
N LEU A 99 -8.77 -7.89 21.41
CA LEU A 99 -8.39 -6.47 21.45
C LEU A 99 -8.18 -6.06 22.91
N GLN A 100 -7.18 -5.23 23.19
CA GLN A 100 -7.04 -4.58 24.51
C GLN A 100 -7.80 -3.24 24.46
N TYR A 101 -9.00 -3.20 25.00
CA TYR A 101 -9.87 -2.03 24.92
C TYR A 101 -10.40 -1.65 26.30
N GLU A 102 -10.24 -0.38 26.68
CA GLU A 102 -10.89 0.20 27.85
C GLU A 102 -11.98 1.14 27.34
N SER A 103 -13.26 0.80 27.56
CA SER A 103 -14.41 1.64 27.21
C SER A 103 -14.41 2.92 28.07
N SER A 104 -13.76 3.96 27.57
CA SER A 104 -13.66 5.23 28.27
C SER A 104 -13.50 6.42 27.30
N VAL A 105 -13.78 6.21 26.04
CA VAL A 105 -13.64 7.23 25.00
C VAL A 105 -14.82 8.20 25.06
N ILE A 106 -14.53 9.50 25.14
CA ILE A 106 -15.54 10.57 25.19
C ILE A 106 -15.62 11.23 23.81
N PRO A 107 -16.75 11.10 23.08
CA PRO A 107 -16.89 11.74 21.78
C PRO A 107 -17.07 13.25 21.93
N PHE A 108 -16.29 14.03 21.18
CA PHE A 108 -16.38 15.48 21.08
C PHE A 108 -16.91 15.95 19.72
N ASN A 109 -17.02 15.05 18.73
CA ASN A 109 -17.59 15.39 17.43
C ASN A 109 -19.12 15.14 17.47
N HIS A 110 -19.89 16.21 17.52
CA HIS A 110 -21.36 16.17 17.54
C HIS A 110 -21.99 16.20 16.14
N ALA A 111 -21.21 15.98 15.09
CA ALA A 111 -21.75 15.82 13.75
C ALA A 111 -22.64 14.57 13.69
N LYS A 112 -23.72 14.64 12.92
CA LYS A 112 -24.54 13.46 12.65
C LYS A 112 -23.75 12.44 11.84
N GLY A 113 -23.88 11.18 12.19
CA GLY A 113 -23.23 10.08 11.52
C GLY A 113 -24.03 8.78 11.68
N ARG A 114 -23.67 7.75 10.92
CA ARG A 114 -24.29 6.43 11.00
C ARG A 114 -23.29 5.31 10.80
N MET A 115 -23.47 4.23 11.55
CA MET A 115 -22.80 2.97 11.27
C MET A 115 -23.84 1.97 10.77
N ARG A 116 -23.53 1.25 9.69
CA ARG A 116 -24.42 0.24 9.08
C ARG A 116 -23.70 -1.06 8.86
N LEU A 117 -24.34 -2.15 9.22
CA LEU A 117 -24.00 -3.50 8.82
C LEU A 117 -24.98 -3.97 7.74
N ILE A 118 -24.49 -4.26 6.54
CA ILE A 118 -25.31 -4.74 5.43
C ILE A 118 -25.04 -6.23 5.26
N ARG A 119 -26.05 -7.06 5.41
CA ARG A 119 -25.92 -8.51 5.23
C ARG A 119 -25.68 -8.85 3.74
N GLY A 120 -24.49 -9.40 3.44
CA GLY A 120 -24.15 -9.87 2.13
C GLY A 120 -24.58 -11.33 1.94
N GLU A 121 -25.28 -11.65 0.84
CA GLU A 121 -25.74 -13.01 0.57
C GLU A 121 -24.77 -13.73 -0.37
N ASP A 122 -25.04 -13.75 -1.68
CA ASP A 122 -24.19 -14.38 -2.67
C ASP A 122 -23.22 -13.40 -3.35
N LYS A 123 -22.29 -13.91 -4.15
CA LYS A 123 -21.26 -13.09 -4.80
C LYS A 123 -21.82 -12.01 -5.75
N GLU A 124 -22.92 -12.29 -6.44
CA GLU A 124 -23.52 -11.32 -7.37
C GLU A 124 -24.27 -10.24 -6.62
N ARG A 125 -25.01 -10.61 -5.58
CA ARG A 125 -25.67 -9.68 -4.67
C ARG A 125 -24.65 -8.82 -3.94
N LEU A 126 -23.58 -9.40 -3.42
CA LEU A 126 -22.48 -8.68 -2.78
C LEU A 126 -21.94 -7.56 -3.68
N ASN A 127 -21.68 -7.86 -4.96
CA ASN A 127 -21.22 -6.85 -5.89
C ASN A 127 -22.24 -5.72 -6.08
N ARG A 128 -23.55 -6.04 -6.16
CA ARG A 128 -24.60 -5.02 -6.26
C ARG A 128 -24.73 -4.18 -4.97
N GLN A 129 -24.60 -4.82 -3.82
CA GLN A 129 -24.62 -4.14 -2.52
C GLN A 129 -23.43 -3.18 -2.36
N ILE A 130 -22.23 -3.59 -2.80
CA ILE A 130 -21.06 -2.71 -2.81
C ILE A 130 -21.31 -1.47 -3.68
N VAL A 131 -21.79 -1.67 -4.91
CA VAL A 131 -22.07 -0.57 -5.84
C VAL A 131 -23.15 0.36 -5.25
N TRP A 132 -24.23 -0.20 -4.71
CA TRP A 132 -25.32 0.57 -4.10
C TRP A 132 -24.81 1.39 -2.91
N ALA A 133 -24.12 0.75 -1.95
CA ALA A 133 -23.61 1.44 -0.75
C ALA A 133 -22.64 2.57 -1.10
N VAL A 134 -21.77 2.34 -2.08
CA VAL A 134 -20.81 3.36 -2.56
C VAL A 134 -21.54 4.51 -3.24
N SER A 135 -22.53 4.24 -4.09
CA SER A 135 -23.30 5.28 -4.78
C SER A 135 -24.10 6.13 -3.79
N GLU A 136 -24.77 5.51 -2.85
CA GLU A 136 -25.55 6.20 -1.82
C GLU A 136 -24.69 7.12 -0.95
N GLU A 137 -23.54 6.62 -0.48
CA GLU A 137 -22.61 7.44 0.32
C GLU A 137 -22.03 8.60 -0.48
N LEU A 138 -21.71 8.39 -1.77
CA LEU A 138 -21.20 9.43 -2.63
C LEU A 138 -22.24 10.52 -2.91
N GLU A 139 -23.46 10.12 -3.25
CA GLU A 139 -24.58 11.06 -3.44
C GLU A 139 -24.87 11.86 -2.17
N SER A 140 -24.96 11.18 -1.02
CA SER A 140 -25.19 11.82 0.29
C SER A 140 -24.08 12.83 0.63
N LEU A 141 -22.81 12.50 0.36
CA LEU A 141 -21.69 13.42 0.56
C LEU A 141 -21.80 14.65 -0.36
N MET A 142 -22.08 14.45 -1.65
CA MET A 142 -22.21 15.53 -2.63
C MET A 142 -23.35 16.47 -2.28
N GLU A 143 -24.52 15.93 -1.91
CA GLU A 143 -25.68 16.72 -1.48
C GLU A 143 -25.37 17.53 -0.22
N ARG A 144 -24.67 16.94 0.76
CA ARG A 144 -24.27 17.62 1.99
C ARG A 144 -23.27 18.73 1.71
N VAL A 145 -22.25 18.50 0.90
CA VAL A 145 -21.27 19.52 0.49
C VAL A 145 -21.98 20.71 -0.17
N ALA A 146 -22.93 20.44 -1.08
CA ALA A 146 -23.68 21.47 -1.76
C ALA A 146 -24.61 22.24 -0.80
N ARG A 147 -25.36 21.53 0.06
CA ARG A 147 -26.32 22.13 1.01
C ARG A 147 -25.63 22.98 2.08
N GLU A 148 -24.56 22.48 2.67
CA GLU A 148 -23.85 23.12 3.76
C GLU A 148 -22.75 24.07 3.29
N LYS A 149 -22.51 24.15 1.96
CA LYS A 149 -21.45 24.95 1.33
C LYS A 149 -20.07 24.69 1.95
N ILE A 150 -19.79 23.41 2.23
CA ILE A 150 -18.52 22.97 2.79
C ILE A 150 -17.44 23.17 1.75
N GLN A 151 -16.28 23.72 2.13
CA GLN A 151 -15.08 23.62 1.30
C GLN A 151 -14.52 22.22 1.45
N PRO A 152 -14.48 21.40 0.37
CA PRO A 152 -13.94 20.06 0.43
C PRO A 152 -12.47 20.07 0.84
N THR A 153 -12.09 19.06 1.59
CA THR A 153 -10.70 18.79 2.01
C THR A 153 -10.37 17.34 1.67
N GLU A 154 -9.12 16.93 1.84
CA GLU A 154 -8.72 15.52 1.68
C GLU A 154 -9.56 14.54 2.52
N LYS A 155 -10.13 15.02 3.64
CA LYS A 155 -11.00 14.24 4.52
C LYS A 155 -12.43 14.13 4.00
N THR A 156 -12.87 15.05 3.14
CA THR A 156 -14.22 15.12 2.58
C THR A 156 -14.36 14.14 1.43
N ARG A 157 -14.30 12.83 1.73
CA ARG A 157 -14.29 11.75 0.72
C ARG A 157 -15.04 10.52 1.19
N VAL A 158 -15.58 9.78 0.22
CA VAL A 158 -15.98 8.39 0.41
C VAL A 158 -14.80 7.50 0.11
N VAL A 159 -14.43 6.63 1.04
CA VAL A 159 -13.29 5.75 0.93
C VAL A 159 -13.69 4.29 1.07
N VAL A 160 -13.23 3.46 0.15
CA VAL A 160 -13.35 1.99 0.23
C VAL A 160 -12.04 1.43 0.73
N LEU A 161 -12.08 0.81 1.91
CA LEU A 161 -10.92 0.18 2.52
C LEU A 161 -10.96 -1.34 2.33
N THR A 162 -9.84 -1.91 1.89
CA THR A 162 -9.70 -3.35 1.70
C THR A 162 -8.48 -3.89 2.44
N ARG A 163 -8.51 -5.20 2.74
CA ARG A 163 -7.39 -5.85 3.44
C ARG A 163 -6.20 -6.10 2.51
N SER A 164 -6.42 -6.25 1.22
CA SER A 164 -5.37 -6.61 0.25
C SER A 164 -5.46 -5.82 -1.04
N ASN A 165 -4.34 -5.70 -1.74
CA ASN A 165 -4.28 -5.09 -3.07
C ASN A 165 -5.13 -5.85 -4.10
N THR A 166 -5.28 -7.18 -3.96
CA THR A 166 -6.13 -7.97 -4.85
C THR A 166 -7.60 -7.56 -4.73
N ASP A 167 -8.10 -7.40 -3.50
CA ASP A 167 -9.46 -6.96 -3.24
C ASP A 167 -9.66 -5.49 -3.63
N LEU A 168 -8.62 -4.66 -3.42
CA LEU A 168 -8.58 -3.27 -3.86
C LEU A 168 -8.79 -3.13 -5.36
N LEU A 169 -8.02 -3.86 -6.17
CA LEU A 169 -8.15 -3.81 -7.62
C LEU A 169 -9.50 -4.38 -8.09
N ARG A 170 -10.01 -5.41 -7.41
CA ARG A 170 -11.31 -6.01 -7.70
C ARG A 170 -12.46 -5.03 -7.47
N VAL A 171 -12.47 -4.31 -6.33
CA VAL A 171 -13.51 -3.31 -6.06
C VAL A 171 -13.39 -2.12 -6.98
N ALA A 172 -12.19 -1.64 -7.26
CA ALA A 172 -11.97 -0.53 -8.19
C ALA A 172 -12.47 -0.86 -9.61
N ASP A 173 -12.23 -2.09 -10.11
CA ASP A 173 -12.75 -2.54 -11.41
C ASP A 173 -14.29 -2.65 -11.39
N LEU A 174 -14.86 -3.16 -10.30
CA LEU A 174 -16.32 -3.23 -10.11
C LEU A 174 -16.97 -1.84 -10.20
N LEU A 175 -16.44 -0.86 -9.48
CA LEU A 175 -16.95 0.51 -9.45
C LEU A 175 -16.81 1.19 -10.82
N LYS A 176 -15.64 1.04 -11.47
CA LYS A 176 -15.41 1.56 -12.83
C LYS A 176 -16.40 0.99 -13.86
N LYS A 177 -16.71 -0.32 -13.79
CA LYS A 177 -17.73 -0.96 -14.66
C LYS A 177 -19.12 -0.37 -14.47
N ASN A 178 -19.42 0.10 -13.27
CA ASN A 178 -20.69 0.76 -12.93
C ASN A 178 -20.63 2.29 -13.10
N ARG A 179 -19.59 2.82 -13.77
CA ARG A 179 -19.42 4.26 -14.10
C ARG A 179 -19.24 5.16 -12.86
N ILE A 180 -18.86 4.62 -11.72
CA ILE A 180 -18.51 5.40 -10.54
C ILE A 180 -17.06 5.88 -10.70
N PRO A 181 -16.77 7.18 -10.53
CA PRO A 181 -15.41 7.70 -10.57
C PRO A 181 -14.58 7.11 -9.41
N VAL A 182 -13.40 6.56 -9.71
CA VAL A 182 -12.55 5.88 -8.71
C VAL A 182 -11.12 6.36 -8.82
N SER A 183 -10.58 6.78 -7.70
CA SER A 183 -9.14 6.95 -7.48
C SER A 183 -8.60 5.75 -6.70
N VAL A 184 -7.44 5.22 -7.06
CA VAL A 184 -6.85 4.02 -6.43
C VAL A 184 -5.46 4.37 -5.88
N ARG A 185 -5.24 4.08 -4.59
CA ARG A 185 -3.92 4.21 -3.95
C ARG A 185 -3.42 2.81 -3.56
N THR A 186 -2.36 2.33 -4.24
CA THR A 186 -1.72 1.02 -3.95
C THR A 186 -0.42 1.20 -3.19
N ASP A 187 -0.08 0.25 -2.30
CA ASP A 187 1.20 0.26 -1.59
C ASP A 187 2.32 -0.33 -2.44
N GLY A 188 3.51 0.25 -2.31
CA GLY A 188 4.73 -0.36 -2.82
C GLY A 188 4.87 -0.41 -4.33
N SER A 189 4.09 0.37 -5.09
CA SER A 189 4.09 0.33 -6.55
C SER A 189 5.04 1.32 -7.21
N PHE A 190 5.64 2.27 -6.45
CA PHE A 190 6.46 3.33 -7.03
C PHE A 190 7.62 2.80 -7.88
N TYR A 191 8.47 1.95 -7.31
CA TYR A 191 9.62 1.39 -8.05
C TYR A 191 9.23 0.38 -9.13
N THR A 192 7.99 -0.09 -9.15
CA THR A 192 7.43 -0.96 -10.20
C THR A 192 6.53 -0.21 -11.17
N SER A 193 6.30 1.10 -10.97
CA SER A 193 5.51 1.94 -11.87
C SER A 193 6.14 2.05 -13.25
N ALA A 194 5.32 2.35 -14.26
CA ALA A 194 5.80 2.53 -15.63
C ALA A 194 6.87 3.63 -15.69
N ALA A 195 6.64 4.77 -15.04
CA ALA A 195 7.58 5.89 -15.03
C ALA A 195 8.98 5.50 -14.54
N VAL A 196 9.08 4.79 -13.41
CA VAL A 196 10.38 4.36 -12.86
C VAL A 196 11.02 3.26 -13.68
N ARG A 197 10.25 2.33 -14.24
CA ARG A 197 10.77 1.27 -15.13
C ARG A 197 11.32 1.82 -16.42
N ASP A 198 10.59 2.73 -17.06
CA ASP A 198 11.01 3.35 -18.31
C ASP A 198 12.26 4.21 -18.07
N PHE A 199 12.28 4.96 -16.97
CA PHE A 199 13.46 5.73 -16.56
C PHE A 199 14.68 4.83 -16.30
N TYR A 200 14.50 3.73 -15.56
CA TYR A 200 15.57 2.76 -15.32
C TYR A 200 16.08 2.15 -16.64
N THR A 201 15.17 1.85 -17.56
CA THR A 201 15.51 1.31 -18.89
C THR A 201 16.32 2.32 -19.69
N MET A 202 15.93 3.59 -19.64
CA MET A 202 16.66 4.69 -20.28
C MET A 202 18.09 4.83 -19.72
N ILE A 203 18.26 4.90 -18.38
CA ILE A 203 19.59 4.94 -17.73
C ILE A 203 20.42 3.73 -18.11
N THR A 204 19.80 2.54 -18.16
CA THR A 204 20.48 1.30 -18.56
C THR A 204 21.02 1.41 -19.99
N SER A 205 20.31 2.04 -20.93
CA SER A 205 20.75 2.21 -22.31
C SER A 205 21.99 3.11 -22.44
N PHE A 206 22.09 4.16 -21.61
CA PHE A 206 23.26 5.04 -21.61
C PHE A 206 24.51 4.38 -21.04
N LEU A 207 24.36 3.51 -20.03
CA LEU A 207 25.49 2.80 -19.42
C LEU A 207 25.95 1.60 -20.24
N PHE A 208 25.02 0.88 -20.85
CA PHE A 208 25.29 -0.35 -21.60
C PHE A 208 24.95 -0.17 -23.08
N CYS A 209 25.46 0.92 -23.67
CA CYS A 209 25.17 1.30 -25.05
C CYS A 209 25.69 0.31 -26.12
N GLU A 210 26.58 -0.59 -25.75
CA GLU A 210 27.06 -1.67 -26.64
C GLU A 210 26.18 -2.94 -26.55
N GLU A 211 25.20 -2.98 -25.64
CA GLU A 211 24.29 -4.10 -25.48
C GLU A 211 23.02 -3.92 -26.33
N PRO A 212 22.80 -4.74 -27.38
CA PRO A 212 21.62 -4.61 -28.25
C PRO A 212 20.32 -4.66 -27.46
N LYS A 213 20.26 -5.48 -26.41
CA LYS A 213 19.10 -5.59 -25.53
C LYS A 213 18.78 -4.28 -24.80
N ALA A 214 19.80 -3.55 -24.35
CA ALA A 214 19.61 -2.27 -23.66
C ALA A 214 19.05 -1.21 -24.62
N ILE A 215 19.60 -1.15 -25.84
CA ILE A 215 19.15 -0.26 -26.93
C ILE A 215 17.72 -0.62 -27.33
N PHE A 216 17.43 -1.89 -27.59
CA PHE A 216 16.10 -2.35 -27.98
C PHE A 216 15.04 -2.00 -26.92
N ASN A 217 15.32 -2.26 -25.65
CA ASN A 217 14.41 -1.93 -24.57
C ASN A 217 14.17 -0.42 -24.47
N TYR A 218 15.20 0.43 -24.67
CA TYR A 218 15.05 1.88 -24.70
C TYR A 218 14.12 2.33 -25.82
N LEU A 219 14.27 1.78 -27.03
CA LEU A 219 13.44 2.12 -28.19
C LEU A 219 11.95 1.78 -27.98
N LEU A 220 11.61 0.92 -27.02
CA LEU A 220 10.24 0.59 -26.65
C LEU A 220 9.66 1.54 -25.57
N THR A 221 10.49 2.40 -24.99
CA THR A 221 10.03 3.35 -23.95
C THR A 221 9.51 4.65 -24.58
N PRO A 222 8.69 5.41 -23.84
CA PRO A 222 8.26 6.74 -24.29
C PRO A 222 9.41 7.74 -24.52
N TYR A 223 10.59 7.49 -23.95
CA TYR A 223 11.79 8.33 -24.12
C TYR A 223 12.36 8.30 -25.54
N ALA A 224 12.12 7.23 -26.28
CA ALA A 224 12.52 7.14 -27.67
C ALA A 224 11.64 7.98 -28.61
N GLY A 225 10.43 8.36 -28.17
CA GLY A 225 9.48 9.07 -29.01
C GLY A 225 8.85 8.19 -30.09
N GLU A 226 8.50 8.80 -31.23
CA GLU A 226 8.05 8.06 -32.41
C GLU A 226 9.26 7.58 -33.21
N THR A 227 9.49 6.29 -33.20
CA THR A 227 10.50 5.63 -34.04
C THR A 227 9.80 4.85 -35.16
N GLY A 228 10.54 4.60 -36.25
CA GLY A 228 10.03 3.77 -37.35
C GLY A 228 9.64 2.36 -36.87
N ALA A 229 8.80 1.67 -37.62
CA ALA A 229 8.41 0.30 -37.29
C ALA A 229 9.59 -0.67 -37.40
N MET A 230 9.92 -1.32 -36.30
CA MET A 230 10.97 -2.34 -36.25
C MET A 230 10.42 -3.70 -36.73
N ASP A 231 11.09 -4.36 -37.65
CA ASP A 231 10.75 -5.73 -38.05
C ASP A 231 11.33 -6.75 -37.05
N LEU A 232 10.49 -7.19 -36.14
CA LEU A 232 10.89 -8.16 -35.12
C LEU A 232 11.24 -9.53 -35.72
N ASN A 233 10.69 -9.91 -36.87
CA ASN A 233 10.99 -11.18 -37.51
C ASN A 233 12.42 -11.13 -38.09
N GLU A 234 12.80 -10.00 -38.69
CA GLU A 234 14.17 -9.80 -39.17
C GLU A 234 15.18 -9.85 -38.00
N MET A 235 14.84 -9.23 -36.87
CA MET A 235 15.67 -9.25 -35.66
C MET A 235 15.82 -10.65 -35.04
N GLU A 236 14.79 -11.49 -35.10
CA GLU A 236 14.85 -12.87 -34.60
C GLU A 236 15.93 -13.68 -35.31
N TRP A 237 16.10 -13.49 -36.62
CA TRP A 237 17.19 -14.16 -37.40
C TRP A 237 18.59 -13.71 -37.01
N MET A 238 18.74 -12.58 -36.37
CA MET A 238 20.02 -12.03 -35.88
C MET A 238 20.30 -12.42 -34.43
N TYR A 239 19.42 -13.19 -33.79
CA TYR A 239 19.58 -13.60 -32.40
C TYR A 239 20.87 -14.42 -32.22
N GLY A 240 21.73 -13.92 -31.30
CA GLY A 240 23.06 -14.49 -31.08
C GLY A 240 24.21 -13.74 -31.78
N ASP A 241 23.96 -12.92 -32.80
CA ASP A 241 24.93 -12.02 -33.41
C ASP A 241 24.76 -10.59 -32.86
N ARG A 242 25.53 -10.30 -31.83
CA ARG A 242 25.47 -9.01 -31.10
C ARG A 242 25.81 -7.82 -32.00
N GLN A 243 26.81 -7.93 -32.84
CA GLN A 243 27.24 -6.82 -33.70
C GLN A 243 26.20 -6.51 -34.76
N ARG A 244 25.64 -7.54 -35.35
CA ARG A 244 24.59 -7.38 -36.38
C ARG A 244 23.32 -6.79 -35.83
N LEU A 245 22.86 -7.25 -34.63
CA LEU A 245 21.74 -6.67 -33.93
C LEU A 245 21.97 -5.20 -33.58
N THR A 246 23.15 -4.85 -33.06
CA THR A 246 23.48 -3.45 -32.75
C THR A 246 23.44 -2.60 -34.01
N SER A 247 24.02 -3.04 -35.12
CA SER A 247 24.00 -2.32 -36.38
C SER A 247 22.57 -2.12 -36.92
N CYS A 248 21.68 -3.08 -36.71
CA CYS A 248 20.26 -2.98 -37.09
C CYS A 248 19.50 -1.95 -36.25
N LEU A 249 19.86 -1.80 -34.97
CA LEU A 249 19.18 -0.90 -34.03
C LEU A 249 19.67 0.57 -34.10
N LEU A 250 20.92 0.78 -34.55
CA LEU A 250 21.55 2.11 -34.61
C LEU A 250 20.73 3.15 -35.41
N PRO A 251 20.19 2.86 -36.61
CA PRO A 251 19.38 3.83 -37.34
C PRO A 251 18.20 4.36 -36.56
N PHE A 252 17.46 3.47 -35.83
CA PHE A 252 16.35 3.86 -34.99
C PHE A 252 16.80 4.69 -33.78
N LEU A 253 17.96 4.40 -33.23
CA LEU A 253 18.53 5.16 -32.12
C LEU A 253 18.94 6.58 -32.56
N GLU A 254 19.45 6.74 -33.78
CA GLU A 254 19.80 8.03 -34.38
C GLU A 254 18.59 8.94 -34.61
N GLU A 255 17.38 8.38 -34.80
CA GLU A 255 16.13 9.14 -34.90
C GLU A 255 15.72 9.76 -33.55
N THR A 256 16.29 9.30 -32.44
CA THR A 256 15.97 9.79 -31.09
C THR A 256 16.96 10.86 -30.61
N GLN A 257 16.65 11.51 -29.50
CA GLN A 257 17.58 12.42 -28.85
C GLN A 257 18.68 11.71 -28.01
N TRP A 258 18.72 10.38 -28.03
CA TRP A 258 19.66 9.58 -27.23
C TRP A 258 21.12 10.01 -27.41
N GLY A 259 21.55 10.21 -28.65
CA GLY A 259 22.94 10.61 -28.96
C GLY A 259 23.33 11.99 -28.43
N LYS A 260 22.38 12.94 -28.29
CA LYS A 260 22.57 14.25 -27.65
C LYS A 260 22.91 14.04 -26.17
N TYR A 261 22.01 13.39 -25.43
CA TYR A 261 22.14 13.21 -23.99
C TYR A 261 23.28 12.27 -23.59
N HIS A 262 23.58 11.25 -24.40
CA HIS A 262 24.74 10.38 -24.16
C HIS A 262 26.08 11.15 -24.16
N ARG A 263 26.20 12.21 -24.95
CA ARG A 263 27.38 13.10 -24.94
C ARG A 263 27.36 14.05 -23.76
N GLU A 264 26.20 14.62 -23.42
CA GLU A 264 26.06 15.58 -22.33
C GLU A 264 26.33 14.98 -20.95
N PHE A 265 25.90 13.74 -20.70
CA PHE A 265 26.20 13.00 -19.46
C PHE A 265 27.70 12.82 -19.17
N ARG A 266 28.55 12.93 -20.21
CA ARG A 266 30.01 12.88 -20.05
C ARG A 266 30.63 14.22 -19.71
N LEU A 267 29.93 15.31 -19.89
CA LEU A 267 30.45 16.68 -19.82
C LEU A 267 29.84 17.52 -18.69
N ARG A 268 28.69 17.10 -18.18
CA ARG A 268 27.87 17.90 -17.27
C ARG A 268 27.35 17.06 -16.09
N PRO A 269 27.02 17.70 -14.95
CA PRO A 269 26.40 17.01 -13.81
C PRO A 269 25.14 16.25 -14.21
N VAL A 270 25.08 14.97 -13.85
CA VAL A 270 24.04 14.03 -14.32
C VAL A 270 22.63 14.47 -13.96
N LEU A 271 22.41 14.94 -12.74
CA LEU A 271 21.06 15.39 -12.30
C LEU A 271 20.58 16.63 -13.08
N ALA A 272 21.49 17.53 -13.48
CA ALA A 272 21.14 18.70 -14.29
C ALA A 272 20.72 18.27 -15.72
N VAL A 273 21.51 17.37 -16.33
CA VAL A 273 21.18 16.84 -17.66
C VAL A 273 19.87 16.05 -17.65
N LEU A 274 19.60 15.29 -16.60
CA LEU A 274 18.32 14.57 -16.43
C LEU A 274 17.14 15.53 -16.31
N GLY A 275 17.27 16.61 -15.54
CA GLY A 275 16.23 17.64 -15.44
C GLY A 275 15.89 18.24 -16.80
N GLU A 276 16.93 18.72 -17.53
CA GLU A 276 16.77 19.28 -18.88
C GLU A 276 16.15 18.28 -19.87
N MET A 277 16.60 17.03 -19.80
CA MET A 277 16.06 15.96 -20.65
C MET A 277 14.57 15.72 -20.39
N LEU A 278 14.13 15.72 -19.13
CA LEU A 278 12.73 15.55 -18.79
C LEU A 278 11.88 16.77 -19.20
N ASP A 279 12.41 17.98 -19.05
CA ASP A 279 11.73 19.21 -19.46
C ASP A 279 11.59 19.35 -20.98
N GLU A 280 12.62 18.94 -21.73
CA GLU A 280 12.62 19.01 -23.21
C GLU A 280 11.90 17.82 -23.87
N SER A 281 11.81 16.67 -23.18
CA SER A 281 11.19 15.48 -23.73
C SER A 281 9.67 15.52 -23.58
N SER A 282 8.95 15.20 -24.66
CA SER A 282 7.52 14.97 -24.58
C SER A 282 7.18 13.57 -24.07
N VAL A 283 7.96 13.03 -23.10
CA VAL A 283 7.85 11.63 -22.65
C VAL A 283 6.45 11.27 -22.17
N VAL A 284 5.77 12.21 -21.49
CA VAL A 284 4.41 11.99 -20.99
C VAL A 284 3.40 11.94 -22.13
N ASP A 285 3.54 12.79 -23.14
CA ASP A 285 2.66 12.77 -24.30
C ASP A 285 2.80 11.47 -25.11
N TYR A 286 4.03 11.00 -25.28
CA TYR A 286 4.31 9.71 -25.91
C TYR A 286 3.75 8.54 -25.08
N TYR A 287 3.89 8.58 -23.77
CA TYR A 287 3.29 7.59 -22.88
C TYR A 287 1.75 7.57 -23.01
N VAL A 288 1.11 8.75 -23.03
CA VAL A 288 -0.34 8.87 -23.23
C VAL A 288 -0.76 8.31 -24.60
N ALA A 289 0.02 8.57 -25.65
CA ALA A 289 -0.23 8.04 -26.98
C ALA A 289 -0.14 6.50 -27.02
N GLN A 290 0.89 5.92 -26.41
CA GLN A 290 1.06 4.46 -26.26
C GLN A 290 -0.11 3.83 -25.50
N GLU A 291 -0.51 4.42 -24.35
CA GLU A 291 -1.66 3.95 -23.55
C GLU A 291 -2.98 4.04 -24.33
N LYS A 292 -3.20 5.09 -25.13
CA LYS A 292 -4.36 5.19 -26.02
C LYS A 292 -4.39 4.08 -27.06
N SER A 293 -3.27 3.82 -27.72
CA SER A 293 -3.14 2.76 -28.72
C SER A 293 -3.41 1.38 -28.12
N LYS A 294 -2.80 1.08 -26.99
CA LYS A 294 -3.00 -0.17 -26.24
C LYS A 294 -4.46 -0.39 -25.86
N ARG A 295 -5.15 0.63 -25.35
CA ARG A 295 -6.56 0.53 -24.93
C ARG A 295 -7.52 0.41 -26.12
N ARG A 296 -7.18 1.00 -27.28
CA ARG A 296 -7.93 0.81 -28.52
C ARG A 296 -7.84 -0.62 -29.03
N SER A 297 -6.67 -1.25 -28.95
CA SER A 297 -6.50 -2.67 -29.34
C SER A 297 -7.30 -3.64 -28.45
N GLU A 298 -7.64 -3.24 -27.23
CA GLU A 298 -8.52 -3.97 -26.28
C GLU A 298 -10.02 -3.78 -26.58
N GLY A 299 -10.41 -3.05 -27.63
CA GLY A 299 -11.80 -2.87 -28.06
C GLY A 299 -12.64 -1.91 -27.22
N LYS A 300 -12.02 -1.02 -26.45
CA LYS A 300 -12.72 -0.01 -25.62
C LYS A 300 -13.15 1.21 -26.46
N LYS A 301 -14.22 1.90 -26.01
CA LYS A 301 -14.73 3.11 -26.69
C LYS A 301 -13.73 4.26 -26.59
N GLU A 302 -13.59 5.03 -27.67
CA GLU A 302 -12.58 6.08 -27.83
C GLU A 302 -12.56 7.14 -26.71
N GLN A 303 -13.72 7.65 -26.30
CA GLN A 303 -13.79 8.63 -25.20
C GLN A 303 -13.29 8.08 -23.86
N GLN A 304 -13.59 6.80 -23.57
CA GLN A 304 -13.11 6.13 -22.35
C GLN A 304 -11.60 5.86 -22.40
N CYS A 305 -11.08 5.54 -23.61
CA CYS A 305 -9.64 5.37 -23.82
C CYS A 305 -8.87 6.67 -23.56
N ASN A 306 -9.40 7.79 -24.08
CA ASN A 306 -8.76 9.09 -23.93
C ASN A 306 -8.69 9.55 -22.48
N ALA A 307 -9.80 9.56 -21.73
CA ALA A 307 -9.82 9.97 -20.32
C ALA A 307 -8.87 9.12 -19.45
N ALA A 308 -8.93 7.78 -19.63
CA ALA A 308 -8.08 6.88 -18.87
C ALA A 308 -6.59 7.00 -19.23
N ALA A 309 -6.24 7.29 -20.48
CA ALA A 309 -4.86 7.50 -20.89
C ALA A 309 -4.30 8.83 -20.36
N PHE A 310 -5.11 9.89 -20.34
CA PHE A 310 -4.70 11.16 -19.72
C PHE A 310 -4.50 11.05 -18.22
N ALA A 311 -5.38 10.32 -17.50
CA ALA A 311 -5.19 10.06 -16.07
C ALA A 311 -3.90 9.26 -15.80
N ALA A 312 -3.60 8.25 -16.65
CA ALA A 312 -2.34 7.50 -16.57
C ALA A 312 -1.11 8.39 -16.85
N GLY A 313 -1.21 9.31 -17.80
CA GLY A 313 -0.14 10.28 -18.10
C GLY A 313 0.16 11.21 -16.93
N ARG A 314 -0.87 11.73 -16.27
CA ARG A 314 -0.70 12.56 -15.08
C ARG A 314 -0.02 11.81 -13.94
N GLN A 315 -0.43 10.54 -13.70
CA GLN A 315 0.23 9.70 -12.70
C GLN A 315 1.69 9.40 -13.07
N TYR A 316 1.96 9.21 -14.36
CA TYR A 316 3.31 9.02 -14.89
C TYR A 316 4.18 10.24 -14.60
N GLN A 317 3.70 11.46 -14.90
CA GLN A 317 4.40 12.71 -14.58
C GLN A 317 4.67 12.85 -13.08
N ALA A 318 3.65 12.69 -12.25
CA ALA A 318 3.82 12.80 -10.80
C ALA A 318 4.86 11.81 -10.24
N ASN A 319 4.91 10.58 -10.79
CA ASN A 319 5.93 9.60 -10.42
C ASN A 319 7.32 10.01 -10.90
N LEU A 320 7.47 10.67 -12.05
CA LEU A 320 8.76 11.22 -12.51
C LEU A 320 9.24 12.36 -11.61
N ASP A 321 8.36 13.29 -11.25
CA ASP A 321 8.69 14.40 -10.37
C ASP A 321 9.18 13.88 -9.00
N LYS A 322 8.43 12.94 -8.42
CA LYS A 322 8.83 12.25 -7.19
C LYS A 322 10.15 11.51 -7.34
N LEU A 323 10.41 10.86 -8.47
CA LEU A 323 11.67 10.18 -8.73
C LEU A 323 12.84 11.16 -8.71
N MET A 324 12.68 12.32 -9.34
CA MET A 324 13.72 13.36 -9.35
C MET A 324 13.98 13.92 -7.96
N GLU A 325 12.96 14.16 -7.14
CA GLU A 325 13.11 14.55 -5.74
C GLU A 325 13.89 13.51 -4.93
N ILE A 326 13.56 12.22 -5.10
CA ILE A 326 14.26 11.11 -4.43
C ILE A 326 15.72 11.04 -4.87
N LEU A 327 16.01 11.16 -6.16
CA LEU A 327 17.38 11.16 -6.68
C LEU A 327 18.17 12.36 -6.17
N GLN A 328 17.59 13.54 -6.20
CA GLN A 328 18.23 14.76 -5.65
C GLN A 328 18.51 14.62 -4.15
N SER A 329 17.58 14.11 -3.36
CA SER A 329 17.77 13.97 -1.92
C SER A 329 18.80 12.91 -1.51
N ASN A 330 18.93 11.84 -2.29
CA ASN A 330 19.82 10.70 -1.95
C ASN A 330 21.20 10.78 -2.63
N LEU A 331 21.31 11.51 -3.75
CA LEU A 331 22.51 11.57 -4.60
C LEU A 331 23.03 12.99 -4.79
N SER A 332 22.72 13.93 -3.89
CA SER A 332 23.10 15.34 -3.95
C SER A 332 24.58 15.63 -3.66
N GLY A 333 25.43 14.61 -3.53
CA GLY A 333 26.88 14.75 -3.36
C GLY A 333 27.60 15.17 -4.65
N ASP A 334 28.65 15.98 -4.51
CA ASP A 334 29.53 16.39 -5.62
C ASP A 334 30.21 15.17 -6.24
N GLY A 335 29.60 14.56 -7.27
CA GLY A 335 30.18 13.47 -8.00
C GLY A 335 29.29 12.27 -8.32
N ALA A 336 27.97 12.34 -8.02
CA ALA A 336 27.06 11.28 -8.44
C ALA A 336 27.06 11.15 -9.98
N ASP A 337 27.21 9.91 -10.47
CA ASP A 337 27.21 9.59 -11.88
C ASP A 337 25.99 8.73 -12.30
N LEU A 338 25.89 8.40 -13.57
CA LEU A 338 24.82 7.54 -14.11
C LEU A 338 24.82 6.15 -13.47
N TYR A 339 25.99 5.64 -13.08
CA TYR A 339 26.10 4.33 -12.47
C TYR A 339 25.54 4.30 -11.05
N ASP A 340 25.72 5.38 -10.29
CA ASP A 340 25.13 5.55 -8.96
C ASP A 340 23.61 5.53 -9.04
N ILE A 341 23.03 6.25 -10.00
CA ILE A 341 21.57 6.26 -10.24
C ILE A 341 21.09 4.85 -10.63
N TYR A 342 21.81 4.19 -11.53
CA TYR A 342 21.49 2.82 -11.95
C TYR A 342 21.50 1.85 -10.76
N GLN A 343 22.52 1.87 -9.91
CA GLN A 343 22.63 1.00 -8.75
C GLN A 343 21.55 1.31 -7.73
N PHE A 344 21.27 2.59 -7.48
CA PHE A 344 20.19 3.01 -6.59
C PHE A 344 18.85 2.45 -7.06
N LEU A 345 18.50 2.63 -8.32
CA LEU A 345 17.23 2.14 -8.88
C LEU A 345 17.18 0.61 -8.89
N LYS A 346 18.25 -0.05 -9.34
CA LYS A 346 18.35 -1.51 -9.38
C LYS A 346 18.12 -2.13 -8.01
N LEU A 347 18.73 -1.57 -6.95
CA LEU A 347 18.57 -2.06 -5.59
C LEU A 347 17.11 -1.87 -5.10
N ASN A 348 16.53 -0.70 -5.30
CA ASN A 348 15.18 -0.40 -4.84
C ASN A 348 14.10 -1.19 -5.61
N ILE A 349 14.29 -1.41 -6.91
CA ILE A 349 13.42 -2.27 -7.73
C ILE A 349 13.53 -3.74 -7.28
N ALA A 350 14.75 -4.25 -7.10
CA ALA A 350 14.98 -5.64 -6.73
C ALA A 350 14.56 -5.98 -5.30
N SER A 351 14.75 -5.05 -4.36
CA SER A 351 14.32 -5.22 -2.95
C SER A 351 12.82 -5.03 -2.75
N ASN A 352 12.10 -4.67 -3.80
CA ASN A 352 10.68 -4.31 -3.76
C ASN A 352 10.38 -3.31 -2.61
N ARG A 353 11.26 -2.29 -2.48
CA ARG A 353 11.15 -1.30 -1.41
C ARG A 353 9.75 -0.68 -1.43
N THR A 354 9.10 -0.69 -0.29
CA THR A 354 7.75 -0.15 -0.12
C THR A 354 7.79 1.38 -0.16
N GLU A 355 7.78 1.91 -1.36
CA GLU A 355 7.59 3.34 -1.62
C GLU A 355 6.27 3.51 -2.36
N THR A 356 5.46 4.47 -1.95
CA THR A 356 4.16 4.73 -2.56
C THR A 356 4.34 5.54 -3.84
N GLU A 357 3.50 5.31 -4.85
CA GLU A 357 3.45 6.21 -5.99
C GLU A 357 3.16 7.65 -5.56
N ALA A 358 3.62 8.61 -6.34
CA ALA A 358 3.25 9.99 -6.13
C ALA A 358 1.72 10.11 -6.12
N VAL A 359 1.22 10.83 -5.14
CA VAL A 359 -0.20 11.14 -5.12
C VAL A 359 -0.41 12.28 -6.11
N TRP A 360 -0.90 11.92 -7.30
CA TRP A 360 -1.50 12.93 -8.15
C TRP A 360 -2.91 13.16 -7.59
N ASP A 361 -3.02 14.13 -6.71
CA ASP A 361 -4.29 14.53 -6.13
C ASP A 361 -4.80 15.71 -6.94
N ASP A 362 -5.97 15.55 -7.57
CA ASP A 362 -6.76 16.70 -8.06
C ASP A 362 -7.23 17.57 -6.87
N GLY A 363 -6.49 17.46 -5.77
CA GLY A 363 -6.53 18.24 -4.55
C GLY A 363 -7.83 18.16 -3.77
N GLU A 364 -8.97 17.94 -4.39
CA GLU A 364 -10.26 18.17 -3.77
C GLU A 364 -11.42 17.42 -4.46
N ASP A 365 -11.13 16.34 -5.22
CA ASP A 365 -12.20 15.61 -5.91
C ASP A 365 -12.98 14.70 -4.95
N TYR A 366 -13.86 15.33 -4.16
CA TYR A 366 -14.85 14.64 -3.33
C TYR A 366 -15.93 13.92 -4.15
N THR A 367 -15.92 14.09 -5.48
CA THR A 367 -16.84 13.43 -6.41
C THR A 367 -16.35 12.05 -6.86
N SER A 368 -15.13 11.67 -6.51
CA SER A 368 -14.56 10.35 -6.77
C SER A 368 -14.41 9.53 -5.48
N VAL A 369 -14.58 8.21 -5.64
CA VAL A 369 -14.37 7.25 -4.55
C VAL A 369 -12.91 6.89 -4.45
N LEU A 370 -12.33 7.05 -3.27
CA LEU A 370 -10.95 6.66 -3.03
C LEU A 370 -10.87 5.21 -2.55
N CYS A 371 -10.15 4.38 -3.28
CA CYS A 371 -9.91 2.98 -2.91
C CYS A 371 -8.47 2.79 -2.42
N MET A 372 -8.29 2.22 -1.23
CA MET A 372 -6.97 1.90 -0.68
C MET A 372 -7.01 0.72 0.29
N THR A 373 -5.83 0.23 0.68
CA THR A 373 -5.73 -0.77 1.75
C THR A 373 -5.84 -0.14 3.13
N VAL A 374 -6.27 -0.93 4.14
CA VAL A 374 -6.34 -0.47 5.54
C VAL A 374 -4.97 0.00 6.03
N HIS A 375 -3.90 -0.72 5.71
CA HIS A 375 -2.54 -0.32 6.12
C HIS A 375 -2.19 1.09 5.64
N ARG A 376 -2.58 1.43 4.43
CA ARG A 376 -2.33 2.76 3.86
C ARG A 376 -3.20 3.85 4.45
N SER A 377 -4.35 3.50 4.98
CA SER A 377 -5.26 4.46 5.62
C SER A 377 -4.83 4.85 7.04
N LYS A 378 -3.81 4.18 7.60
CA LYS A 378 -3.31 4.51 8.94
C LYS A 378 -2.82 5.96 9.00
N GLY A 379 -3.22 6.68 10.04
CA GLY A 379 -2.97 8.13 10.18
C GLY A 379 -3.94 9.03 9.42
N LEU A 380 -4.70 8.50 8.44
CA LEU A 380 -5.69 9.26 7.68
C LEU A 380 -7.08 9.18 8.33
N GLU A 381 -8.00 10.03 7.86
CA GLU A 381 -9.40 10.03 8.28
C GLU A 381 -10.29 10.52 7.13
N PHE A 382 -11.53 10.01 7.04
CA PHE A 382 -12.41 10.24 5.91
C PHE A 382 -13.86 10.39 6.35
N ASP A 383 -14.62 11.18 5.63
CA ASP A 383 -16.01 11.44 5.92
C ASP A 383 -16.84 10.14 5.99
N SER A 384 -16.74 9.31 4.97
CA SER A 384 -17.42 8.02 4.88
C SER A 384 -16.45 6.89 4.53
N VAL A 385 -16.52 5.78 5.26
CA VAL A 385 -15.69 4.58 5.06
C VAL A 385 -16.59 3.38 4.74
N ILE A 386 -16.21 2.60 3.74
CA ILE A 386 -16.90 1.37 3.33
C ILE A 386 -15.94 0.19 3.36
N LEU A 387 -16.33 -0.89 4.05
CA LEU A 387 -15.60 -2.15 4.15
C LEU A 387 -16.34 -3.25 3.35
N PRO A 388 -15.95 -3.52 2.09
CA PRO A 388 -16.76 -4.36 1.19
C PRO A 388 -16.53 -5.87 1.33
N TYR A 389 -15.36 -6.31 1.81
CA TYR A 389 -14.95 -7.71 1.82
C TYR A 389 -14.52 -8.16 3.21
N THR A 390 -15.49 -8.32 4.11
CA THR A 390 -15.23 -8.70 5.51
C THR A 390 -15.09 -10.21 5.72
N ASN A 391 -15.48 -11.04 4.75
CA ASN A 391 -15.44 -12.50 4.83
C ASN A 391 -14.09 -13.13 4.42
N ARG A 392 -13.04 -12.34 4.31
CA ARG A 392 -11.70 -12.86 4.03
C ARG A 392 -11.16 -13.62 5.23
N ILE A 393 -10.74 -14.87 5.01
CA ILE A 393 -10.13 -15.70 6.05
C ILE A 393 -8.76 -15.12 6.43
N PHE A 394 -8.51 -15.02 7.73
CA PHE A 394 -7.22 -14.55 8.27
C PHE A 394 -6.05 -15.43 7.82
N PRO A 395 -4.84 -14.88 7.67
CA PRO A 395 -3.66 -15.66 7.35
C PRO A 395 -3.43 -16.80 8.36
N GLY A 396 -2.95 -17.93 7.88
CA GLY A 396 -2.65 -19.09 8.72
C GLY A 396 -3.08 -20.37 8.01
N GLY A 397 -2.17 -21.14 7.48
CA GLY A 397 -2.54 -22.08 6.51
C GLY A 397 -1.84 -23.41 6.42
N GLU A 398 -2.22 -24.18 5.43
CA GLU A 398 -1.89 -25.57 5.11
C GLU A 398 -0.58 -25.73 4.31
N GLN A 399 0.38 -24.80 4.44
CA GLN A 399 1.65 -24.82 3.69
C GLN A 399 2.80 -25.25 4.60
N THR A 400 3.92 -25.64 3.98
CA THR A 400 5.20 -25.80 4.69
C THR A 400 5.51 -24.51 5.42
N GLU A 401 5.64 -24.60 6.74
CA GLU A 401 5.74 -23.47 7.63
C GLU A 401 6.89 -23.65 8.61
N LEU A 402 7.62 -22.57 8.81
CA LEU A 402 8.68 -22.48 9.82
C LEU A 402 8.28 -21.38 10.81
N LEU A 403 8.12 -21.74 12.07
CA LEU A 403 7.83 -20.83 13.16
C LEU A 403 9.06 -20.70 14.05
N ILE A 404 9.43 -19.47 14.39
CA ILE A 404 10.60 -19.18 15.22
C ILE A 404 10.12 -18.39 16.43
N ASP A 405 10.38 -18.90 17.60
CA ASP A 405 10.20 -18.19 18.88
C ASP A 405 11.58 -17.78 19.39
N PRO A 406 11.99 -16.51 19.23
CA PRO A 406 13.31 -16.05 19.64
C PRO A 406 13.45 -15.96 21.17
N GLU A 407 12.36 -15.80 21.92
CA GLU A 407 12.38 -15.72 23.39
C GLU A 407 12.63 -17.08 24.00
N ASP A 408 11.87 -18.10 23.59
CA ASP A 408 12.02 -19.48 24.04
C ASP A 408 13.13 -20.23 23.29
N ARG A 409 13.73 -19.63 22.27
CA ARG A 409 14.73 -20.26 21.37
C ARG A 409 14.25 -21.58 20.78
N LYS A 410 12.94 -21.65 20.45
CA LYS A 410 12.30 -22.80 19.85
C LYS A 410 12.07 -22.57 18.38
N VAL A 411 12.13 -23.65 17.60
CA VAL A 411 11.78 -23.67 16.17
C VAL A 411 10.76 -24.75 15.93
N GLY A 412 9.56 -24.35 15.54
CA GLY A 412 8.49 -25.23 15.09
C GLY A 412 8.49 -25.34 13.59
N TRP A 413 8.35 -26.52 13.02
CA TRP A 413 8.25 -26.70 11.59
C TRP A 413 7.20 -27.73 11.23
N ASN A 414 6.53 -27.47 10.09
CA ASN A 414 5.62 -28.37 9.43
C ASN A 414 5.98 -28.47 7.96
N TYR A 415 6.20 -29.68 7.48
CA TYR A 415 6.46 -29.99 6.09
C TYR A 415 5.26 -30.72 5.48
N THR A 416 4.64 -30.14 4.49
CA THR A 416 3.54 -30.76 3.73
C THR A 416 4.03 -31.15 2.34
N GLY A 417 4.27 -32.44 2.12
CA GLY A 417 4.67 -32.98 0.85
C GLY A 417 3.51 -32.96 -0.16
N LYS A 418 3.72 -32.35 -1.34
CA LYS A 418 2.80 -32.46 -2.47
C LYS A 418 2.90 -33.87 -3.05
N GLY A 419 2.04 -34.80 -2.64
CA GLY A 419 1.95 -36.14 -3.24
C GLY A 419 1.63 -36.04 -4.74
N LYS A 420 2.32 -36.84 -5.56
CA LYS A 420 1.98 -37.02 -6.99
C LYS A 420 0.55 -37.50 -7.12
N LYS A 421 -0.23 -36.91 -8.06
CA LYS A 421 -1.56 -37.39 -8.42
C LYS A 421 -1.47 -38.88 -8.87
N LYS A 422 -1.85 -39.79 -8.02
CA LYS A 422 -2.26 -41.14 -8.40
C LYS A 422 -3.71 -41.29 -7.95
N ASN A 423 -4.62 -41.44 -8.93
CA ASN A 423 -6.05 -41.72 -8.77
C ASN A 423 -6.78 -40.84 -7.72
N ARG A 424 -7.66 -39.96 -8.16
CA ARG A 424 -8.72 -39.19 -7.46
C ARG A 424 -8.56 -38.81 -5.97
N TYR A 425 -7.56 -39.31 -5.25
CA TYR A 425 -7.24 -38.98 -3.86
C TYR A 425 -5.84 -38.40 -3.77
N ARG A 426 -5.72 -37.14 -3.27
CA ARG A 426 -4.45 -36.57 -2.84
C ARG A 426 -4.18 -37.05 -1.42
N THR A 427 -3.19 -37.93 -1.22
CA THR A 427 -2.61 -38.15 0.10
C THR A 427 -1.53 -37.11 0.34
N SER A 428 -1.82 -36.07 1.12
CA SER A 428 -0.80 -35.21 1.68
C SER A 428 -0.24 -35.87 2.93
N SER A 429 1.05 -36.15 2.94
CA SER A 429 1.75 -36.50 4.18
C SER A 429 2.29 -35.20 4.79
N SER A 430 1.88 -34.89 6.00
CA SER A 430 2.47 -33.82 6.78
C SER A 430 3.40 -34.42 7.85
N MET A 431 4.59 -33.83 8.01
CA MET A 431 5.51 -34.09 9.11
C MET A 431 5.73 -32.81 9.88
N GLN A 432 5.67 -32.88 11.20
CA GLN A 432 5.90 -31.74 12.06
C GLN A 432 6.71 -32.14 13.31
N ASN A 433 7.45 -31.21 13.89
CA ASN A 433 8.12 -31.46 15.16
C ASN A 433 7.20 -31.21 16.36
N SER A 434 7.65 -31.60 17.55
CA SER A 434 6.87 -31.52 18.81
C SER A 434 6.49 -30.08 19.21
N TYR A 435 7.25 -29.09 18.79
CA TYR A 435 7.00 -27.69 19.14
C TYR A 435 5.99 -27.00 18.21
N TYR A 436 5.78 -27.57 17.01
CA TYR A 436 4.98 -26.90 15.98
C TYR A 436 3.52 -26.68 16.39
N ALA A 437 2.88 -27.64 17.01
CA ALA A 437 1.46 -27.54 17.39
C ALA A 437 1.22 -26.37 18.37
N GLU A 438 2.01 -26.28 19.43
CA GLU A 438 1.93 -25.20 20.43
C GLU A 438 2.23 -23.84 19.81
N MET A 439 3.31 -23.76 19.03
CA MET A 439 3.69 -22.53 18.37
C MET A 439 2.66 -22.09 17.33
N LYS A 440 2.02 -23.04 16.66
CA LYS A 440 0.95 -22.76 15.69
C LYS A 440 -0.31 -22.20 16.33
N GLU A 441 -0.66 -22.70 17.50
CA GLU A 441 -1.79 -22.16 18.27
C GLU A 441 -1.52 -20.71 18.71
N LYS A 442 -0.34 -20.45 19.27
CA LYS A 442 0.10 -19.08 19.61
C LYS A 442 0.07 -18.15 18.39
N GLU A 443 0.63 -18.60 17.25
CA GLU A 443 0.66 -17.82 16.02
C GLU A 443 -0.73 -17.53 15.48
N THR A 444 -1.65 -18.49 15.55
CA THR A 444 -3.04 -18.33 15.13
C THR A 444 -3.75 -17.28 15.97
N LEU A 445 -3.54 -17.29 17.29
CA LEU A 445 -4.09 -16.27 18.19
C LEU A 445 -3.48 -14.89 17.92
N CYS A 446 -2.16 -14.81 17.73
CA CYS A 446 -1.49 -13.56 17.39
C CYS A 446 -1.99 -12.98 16.05
N ALA A 447 -2.21 -13.84 15.05
CA ALA A 447 -2.79 -13.43 13.77
C ALA A 447 -4.24 -12.92 13.92
N ALA A 448 -5.05 -13.58 14.75
CA ALA A 448 -6.42 -13.13 15.02
C ALA A 448 -6.42 -11.75 15.72
N LYS A 449 -5.56 -11.54 16.71
CA LYS A 449 -5.37 -10.24 17.37
C LYS A 449 -4.93 -9.16 16.41
N GLU A 450 -3.99 -9.46 15.51
CA GLU A 450 -3.53 -8.50 14.49
C GLU A 450 -4.66 -8.14 13.52
N GLU A 451 -5.41 -9.11 13.01
CA GLU A 451 -6.54 -8.85 12.11
C GLU A 451 -7.67 -8.06 12.79
N THR A 452 -7.91 -8.29 14.08
CA THR A 452 -8.86 -7.48 14.87
C THR A 452 -8.37 -6.03 14.99
N ARG A 453 -7.08 -5.80 15.23
CA ARG A 453 -6.51 -4.43 15.22
C ARG A 453 -6.57 -3.78 13.84
N ILE A 454 -6.39 -4.54 12.76
CA ILE A 454 -6.55 -4.02 11.39
C ILE A 454 -8.00 -3.59 11.15
N LEU A 455 -8.98 -4.36 11.61
CA LEU A 455 -10.39 -3.98 11.55
C LEU A 455 -10.68 -2.74 12.42
N TYR A 456 -10.16 -2.68 13.63
CA TYR A 456 -10.22 -1.49 14.50
C TYR A 456 -9.67 -0.25 13.78
N VAL A 457 -8.49 -0.35 13.16
CA VAL A 457 -7.92 0.76 12.37
C VAL A 457 -8.84 1.15 11.23
N ALA A 458 -9.38 0.19 10.49
CA ALA A 458 -10.28 0.46 9.36
C ALA A 458 -11.54 1.23 9.80
N MET A 459 -12.20 0.79 10.86
CA MET A 459 -13.40 1.42 11.38
C MET A 459 -13.12 2.83 11.91
N THR A 460 -12.03 3.01 12.66
CA THR A 460 -11.64 4.31 13.23
C THR A 460 -11.15 5.34 12.21
N ARG A 461 -11.13 5.01 10.91
CA ARG A 461 -10.90 6.01 9.85
C ARG A 461 -12.13 6.83 9.53
N ALA A 462 -13.33 6.37 9.93
CA ALA A 462 -14.58 7.06 9.67
C ALA A 462 -14.76 8.28 10.57
N ILE A 463 -15.12 9.42 9.97
CA ILE A 463 -15.51 10.63 10.69
C ILE A 463 -17.02 10.59 10.97
N ARG A 464 -17.85 10.32 9.93
CA ARG A 464 -19.31 10.37 10.00
C ARG A 464 -19.97 9.05 9.70
N ASN A 465 -19.63 8.41 8.59
CA ASN A 465 -20.33 7.21 8.14
C ASN A 465 -19.40 6.02 8.04
N LEU A 466 -19.85 4.89 8.56
CA LEU A 466 -19.18 3.61 8.41
C LEU A 466 -20.18 2.59 7.89
N THR A 467 -19.88 1.99 6.74
CA THR A 467 -20.66 0.90 6.16
C THR A 467 -19.82 -0.36 6.04
N CYS A 468 -20.22 -1.42 6.73
CA CYS A 468 -19.56 -2.72 6.63
C CYS A 468 -20.51 -3.69 5.90
N ILE A 469 -20.04 -4.30 4.82
CA ILE A 469 -20.78 -5.34 4.13
C ILE A 469 -20.31 -6.68 4.68
N VAL A 470 -21.22 -7.42 5.31
CA VAL A 470 -20.94 -8.62 6.10
C VAL A 470 -21.58 -9.83 5.40
N PRO A 471 -20.84 -10.51 4.50
CA PRO A 471 -21.31 -11.75 3.90
C PRO A 471 -21.42 -12.84 4.97
N GLU A 472 -22.44 -13.70 4.87
CA GLU A 472 -22.58 -14.84 5.77
C GLU A 472 -21.30 -15.66 5.80
N SER A 473 -20.69 -15.84 6.97
CA SER A 473 -19.46 -16.58 7.16
C SER A 473 -19.57 -17.55 8.31
N LYS A 474 -19.33 -18.82 8.02
CA LYS A 474 -19.22 -19.86 9.05
C LYS A 474 -17.81 -19.98 9.65
N ASN A 475 -16.90 -19.11 9.23
CA ASN A 475 -15.50 -19.16 9.64
C ASN A 475 -15.21 -18.07 10.66
N GLU A 476 -14.89 -18.50 11.87
CA GLU A 476 -14.53 -17.60 13.00
C GLU A 476 -13.29 -16.73 12.74
N ARG A 477 -12.53 -17.06 11.70
CA ARG A 477 -11.31 -16.34 11.30
C ARG A 477 -11.57 -15.33 10.20
N THR A 478 -12.60 -14.49 10.36
CA THR A 478 -12.98 -13.44 9.41
C THR A 478 -13.43 -12.17 10.14
N TRP A 479 -13.32 -11.02 9.49
CA TRP A 479 -13.92 -9.79 10.02
C TRP A 479 -15.44 -9.87 10.08
N ALA A 480 -16.06 -10.63 9.16
CA ALA A 480 -17.51 -10.87 9.19
C ALA A 480 -17.94 -11.50 10.52
N TYR A 481 -17.24 -12.55 10.96
CA TYR A 481 -17.51 -13.19 12.24
C TYR A 481 -17.33 -12.21 13.41
N LEU A 482 -16.23 -11.43 13.42
CA LEU A 482 -16.00 -10.42 14.47
C LEU A 482 -17.13 -9.38 14.55
N LEU A 483 -17.70 -8.97 13.42
CA LEU A 483 -18.82 -8.04 13.36
C LEU A 483 -20.15 -8.70 13.73
N GLU A 484 -20.37 -9.96 13.39
CA GLU A 484 -21.56 -10.72 13.77
C GLU A 484 -21.66 -10.93 15.29
N GLU A 485 -20.53 -11.24 15.95
CA GLU A 485 -20.48 -11.43 17.41
C GLU A 485 -20.82 -10.15 18.21
N THR A 486 -20.74 -8.97 17.60
CA THR A 486 -21.08 -7.72 18.30
C THR A 486 -22.58 -7.55 18.56
N GLY A 487 -23.43 -8.29 17.85
CA GLY A 487 -24.88 -8.18 17.98
C GLY A 487 -25.48 -6.88 17.44
N VAL A 488 -24.70 -6.06 16.73
CA VAL A 488 -25.19 -4.84 16.05
C VAL A 488 -26.18 -5.23 14.96
N ASP A 489 -27.32 -4.56 14.91
CA ASP A 489 -28.39 -4.83 13.95
C ASP A 489 -27.94 -4.60 12.50
N TYR A 490 -28.48 -5.42 11.59
CA TYR A 490 -28.27 -5.29 10.14
C TYR A 490 -29.38 -4.42 9.52
N GLU A 491 -28.97 -3.54 8.60
CA GLU A 491 -29.89 -2.87 7.67
C GLU A 491 -30.21 -3.72 6.43
#